data_96b2e97e59112e63a458b287d4e1ee54
#
_entry.id   96b2e97e59112e63a458b287d4e1ee54
#
_cell.length_a   1.000
_cell.length_b   1.000
_cell.length_c   1.000
_cell.angle_alpha   90.00
_cell.angle_beta   90.00
_cell.angle_gamma   90.00
#
_symmetry.space_group_name_H-M   'P 1'
#
loop_
_entity.id
_entity.type
_entity.pdbx_description
1 polymer ?
#
loop_
_entity_poly.entity_id
_entity_poly.type
_entity_poly.pdbx_seq_one_letter_code
_entity_poly.pdbx_strand_id
1 'polypeptide(L)'
;MRRLGELHASAFVSGASKGLGRAFARMLLGEGVRVWGSSRDPSRLADLAAGHPGAFSAVTLDLSDRAGAVRAFGEAAAGAGGGFDLVVNNAGYGVFGDFAGVESSVWGAQLGDMLGTVVDLSHAAFRSMRGRGRGCLVHVSSIAAEFPIPFMSGYNVAKAGLSALSESLMFESRGSGITVIDFRPGDYQTDFNRAMPNRSPSEPARRARAALEAVFATSPAPERAARDLRRALLANRSGVVRSGSLFQARLAPLLARLGPASWVRRGIARYYGL
;
A
#
# COMPACT_ATOMS: atom_id res chain seq x y z
N MET A 1 -0.36 -0.62 28.25
CA MET A 1 0.01 -0.07 26.92
C MET A 1 -1.25 -0.14 26.05
N ARG A 2 -1.68 0.95 25.41
CA ARG A 2 -2.94 1.00 24.62
C ARG A 2 -2.85 0.04 23.44
N ARG A 3 -3.90 -0.75 23.19
CA ARG A 3 -4.01 -1.69 22.05
C ARG A 3 -4.77 -1.07 20.89
N LEU A 4 -4.47 -1.49 19.67
CA LEU A 4 -5.21 -1.01 18.49
C LEU A 4 -6.68 -1.42 18.52
N GLY A 5 -7.04 -2.56 19.10
CA GLY A 5 -8.44 -2.98 19.27
C GLY A 5 -9.29 -2.04 20.12
N GLU A 6 -8.67 -1.21 20.98
CA GLU A 6 -9.37 -0.15 21.72
C GLU A 6 -9.69 1.08 20.86
N LEU A 7 -8.95 1.27 19.77
CA LEU A 7 -9.12 2.38 18.80
C LEU A 7 -9.94 1.98 17.59
N HIS A 8 -9.76 0.76 17.11
CA HIS A 8 -10.31 0.24 15.87
C HIS A 8 -10.87 -1.16 16.13
N ALA A 9 -12.18 -1.30 16.26
CA ALA A 9 -12.82 -2.60 16.48
C ALA A 9 -12.79 -3.48 15.20
N SER A 10 -12.78 -2.85 14.03
CA SER A 10 -12.83 -3.52 12.73
C SER A 10 -11.88 -2.88 11.71
N ALA A 11 -11.24 -3.72 10.88
CA ALA A 11 -10.34 -3.28 9.83
C ALA A 11 -10.59 -4.03 8.52
N PHE A 12 -10.49 -3.32 7.39
CA PHE A 12 -10.37 -3.91 6.07
C PHE A 12 -8.92 -3.78 5.59
N VAL A 13 -8.34 -4.88 5.07
CA VAL A 13 -6.98 -4.90 4.50
C VAL A 13 -7.03 -5.48 3.10
N SER A 14 -6.80 -4.66 2.07
CA SER A 14 -6.74 -5.17 0.71
C SER A 14 -5.41 -5.88 0.43
N GLY A 15 -5.45 -7.03 -0.27
CA GLY A 15 -4.25 -7.82 -0.60
C GLY A 15 -3.59 -8.49 0.62
N ALA A 16 -4.40 -9.07 1.51
CA ALA A 16 -3.94 -9.68 2.75
C ALA A 16 -3.30 -11.08 2.59
N SER A 17 -3.25 -11.63 1.38
CA SER A 17 -2.78 -13.02 1.14
C SER A 17 -1.27 -13.18 1.25
N LYS A 18 -0.48 -12.12 1.05
CA LYS A 18 1.00 -12.18 1.08
C LYS A 18 1.64 -10.81 1.40
N GLY A 19 2.96 -10.82 1.59
CA GLY A 19 3.78 -9.62 1.73
C GLY A 19 3.31 -8.69 2.85
N LEU A 20 3.31 -7.38 2.58
CA LEU A 20 2.95 -6.35 3.56
C LEU A 20 1.52 -6.50 4.07
N GLY A 21 0.55 -6.74 3.17
CA GLY A 21 -0.85 -6.88 3.56
C GLY A 21 -1.09 -8.01 4.55
N ARG A 22 -0.38 -9.15 4.36
CA ARG A 22 -0.43 -10.26 5.32
C ARG A 22 0.19 -9.90 6.67
N ALA A 23 1.33 -9.21 6.66
CA ALA A 23 1.97 -8.73 7.88
C ALA A 23 1.08 -7.72 8.63
N PHE A 24 0.40 -6.83 7.91
CA PHE A 24 -0.57 -5.90 8.51
C PHE A 24 -1.78 -6.63 9.11
N ALA A 25 -2.36 -7.58 8.38
CA ALA A 25 -3.50 -8.37 8.88
C ALA A 25 -3.14 -9.12 10.17
N ARG A 26 -1.98 -9.82 10.18
CA ARG A 26 -1.49 -10.52 11.40
C ARG A 26 -1.24 -9.57 12.56
N MET A 27 -0.64 -8.42 12.30
CA MET A 27 -0.39 -7.40 13.34
C MET A 27 -1.70 -6.91 13.93
N LEU A 28 -2.70 -6.58 13.10
CA LEU A 28 -4.00 -6.10 13.55
C LEU A 28 -4.76 -7.17 14.37
N LEU A 29 -4.76 -8.42 13.92
CA LEU A 29 -5.33 -9.54 14.65
C LEU A 29 -4.67 -9.73 16.04
N GLY A 30 -3.34 -9.67 16.09
CA GLY A 30 -2.58 -9.74 17.35
C GLY A 30 -2.85 -8.57 18.31
N GLU A 31 -3.33 -7.43 17.80
CA GLU A 31 -3.75 -6.26 18.59
C GLU A 31 -5.25 -6.28 18.96
N GLY A 32 -5.99 -7.35 18.64
CA GLY A 32 -7.40 -7.52 18.98
C GLY A 32 -8.38 -6.83 18.04
N VAL A 33 -7.95 -6.47 16.83
CA VAL A 33 -8.79 -5.90 15.77
C VAL A 33 -9.42 -7.04 14.96
N ARG A 34 -10.73 -7.01 14.70
CA ARG A 34 -11.35 -7.91 13.72
C ARG A 34 -10.96 -7.48 12.31
N VAL A 35 -10.50 -8.40 11.48
CA VAL A 35 -9.92 -8.09 10.16
C VAL A 35 -10.72 -8.77 9.04
N TRP A 36 -11.12 -7.99 8.06
CA TRP A 36 -11.58 -8.45 6.75
C TRP A 36 -10.41 -8.30 5.78
N GLY A 37 -9.81 -9.44 5.41
CA GLY A 37 -8.66 -9.47 4.52
C GLY A 37 -9.05 -9.87 3.12
N SER A 38 -8.66 -9.10 2.09
CA SER A 38 -9.01 -9.46 0.72
C SER A 38 -7.90 -10.13 -0.06
N SER A 39 -8.30 -11.00 -0.98
CA SER A 39 -7.47 -11.63 -2.00
C SER A 39 -8.31 -11.95 -3.24
N ARG A 40 -7.68 -12.03 -4.43
CA ARG A 40 -8.31 -12.59 -5.63
C ARG A 40 -8.61 -14.09 -5.47
N ASP A 41 -7.78 -14.76 -4.71
CA ASP A 41 -7.91 -16.18 -4.38
C ASP A 41 -8.07 -16.31 -2.85
N PRO A 42 -9.29 -16.52 -2.34
CA PRO A 42 -9.56 -16.59 -0.91
C PRO A 42 -8.92 -17.83 -0.24
N SER A 43 -8.57 -18.88 -0.98
CA SER A 43 -7.89 -20.05 -0.45
C SER A 43 -6.54 -19.69 0.20
N ARG A 44 -5.89 -18.65 -0.29
CA ARG A 44 -4.63 -18.11 0.26
C ARG A 44 -4.78 -17.41 1.61
N LEU A 45 -6.01 -17.27 2.09
CA LEU A 45 -6.34 -16.67 3.39
C LEU A 45 -6.83 -17.72 4.39
N ALA A 46 -6.92 -18.99 3.97
CA ALA A 46 -7.51 -20.08 4.77
C ALA A 46 -6.79 -20.27 6.11
N ASP A 47 -5.46 -20.17 6.13
CA ASP A 47 -4.67 -20.30 7.37
C ASP A 47 -4.88 -19.12 8.34
N LEU A 48 -5.08 -17.89 7.83
CA LEU A 48 -5.47 -16.76 8.68
C LEU A 48 -6.86 -16.95 9.27
N ALA A 49 -7.80 -17.45 8.46
CA ALA A 49 -9.17 -17.73 8.92
C ALA A 49 -9.19 -18.85 9.96
N ALA A 50 -8.46 -19.94 9.72
CA ALA A 50 -8.37 -21.06 10.66
C ALA A 50 -7.65 -20.68 11.96
N GLY A 51 -6.61 -19.85 11.87
CA GLY A 51 -5.85 -19.38 13.04
C GLY A 51 -6.55 -18.31 13.89
N HIS A 52 -7.59 -17.68 13.35
CA HIS A 52 -8.29 -16.56 14.02
C HIS A 52 -9.82 -16.64 13.83
N PRO A 53 -10.47 -17.74 14.30
CA PRO A 53 -11.90 -17.93 14.15
C PRO A 53 -12.68 -16.77 14.80
N GLY A 54 -13.65 -16.22 14.08
CA GLY A 54 -14.45 -15.07 14.52
C GLY A 54 -13.75 -13.70 14.49
N ALA A 55 -12.42 -13.66 14.35
CA ALA A 55 -11.65 -12.42 14.27
C ALA A 55 -11.15 -12.12 12.84
N PHE A 56 -11.09 -13.11 11.93
CA PHE A 56 -10.71 -12.90 10.54
C PHE A 56 -11.81 -13.37 9.59
N SER A 57 -12.09 -12.55 8.59
CA SER A 57 -13.01 -12.86 7.48
C SER A 57 -12.29 -12.67 6.14
N ALA A 58 -12.32 -13.72 5.30
CA ALA A 58 -11.77 -13.65 3.96
C ALA A 58 -12.76 -12.97 3.00
N VAL A 59 -12.26 -12.07 2.16
CA VAL A 59 -13.04 -11.34 1.14
C VAL A 59 -12.42 -11.60 -0.23
N THR A 60 -13.21 -12.08 -1.18
CA THR A 60 -12.78 -12.17 -2.57
C THR A 60 -12.88 -10.79 -3.21
N LEU A 61 -11.75 -10.24 -3.68
CA LEU A 61 -11.70 -8.92 -4.30
C LEU A 61 -10.60 -8.87 -5.34
N ASP A 62 -10.96 -8.53 -6.58
CA ASP A 62 -10.04 -8.26 -7.67
C ASP A 62 -10.08 -6.77 -8.03
N LEU A 63 -8.94 -6.10 -8.01
CA LEU A 63 -8.85 -4.68 -8.39
C LEU A 63 -9.13 -4.45 -9.88
N SER A 64 -8.99 -5.46 -10.74
CA SER A 64 -9.29 -5.36 -12.17
C SER A 64 -10.80 -5.35 -12.47
N ASP A 65 -11.61 -5.91 -11.57
CA ASP A 65 -13.07 -5.74 -11.57
C ASP A 65 -13.47 -4.61 -10.62
N ARG A 66 -13.37 -3.38 -11.12
CA ARG A 66 -13.61 -2.16 -10.35
C ARG A 66 -14.99 -2.14 -9.67
N ALA A 67 -16.04 -2.52 -10.39
CA ALA A 67 -17.40 -2.55 -9.85
C ALA A 67 -17.58 -3.69 -8.84
N GLY A 68 -17.03 -4.88 -9.13
CA GLY A 68 -17.03 -6.01 -8.21
C GLY A 68 -16.23 -5.74 -6.94
N ALA A 69 -15.10 -5.05 -7.04
CA ALA A 69 -14.31 -4.65 -5.88
C ALA A 69 -15.10 -3.74 -4.92
N VAL A 70 -15.82 -2.75 -5.46
CA VAL A 70 -16.65 -1.84 -4.65
C VAL A 70 -17.83 -2.60 -4.02
N ARG A 71 -18.48 -3.52 -4.75
CA ARG A 71 -19.55 -4.37 -4.18
C ARG A 71 -19.03 -5.24 -3.05
N ALA A 72 -17.93 -5.97 -3.28
CA ALA A 72 -17.33 -6.85 -2.28
C ALA A 72 -16.89 -6.08 -1.01
N PHE A 73 -16.35 -4.87 -1.18
CA PHE A 73 -16.04 -3.99 -0.05
C PHE A 73 -17.30 -3.58 0.71
N GLY A 74 -18.38 -3.22 0.01
CA GLY A 74 -19.66 -2.83 0.60
C GLY A 74 -20.32 -3.96 1.41
N GLU A 75 -20.32 -5.18 0.85
CA GLU A 75 -20.81 -6.40 1.53
C GLU A 75 -19.99 -6.71 2.79
N ALA A 76 -18.66 -6.64 2.69
CA ALA A 76 -17.78 -6.81 3.84
C ALA A 76 -18.00 -5.73 4.91
N ALA A 77 -18.24 -4.48 4.51
CA ALA A 77 -18.56 -3.39 5.42
C ALA A 77 -19.90 -3.57 6.13
N ALA A 78 -20.92 -4.09 5.42
CA ALA A 78 -22.20 -4.46 6.03
C ALA A 78 -22.02 -5.55 7.10
N GLY A 79 -21.23 -6.60 6.79
CA GLY A 79 -20.86 -7.66 7.74
C GLY A 79 -20.05 -7.18 8.94
N ALA A 80 -19.36 -6.04 8.82
CA ALA A 80 -18.61 -5.41 9.90
C ALA A 80 -19.48 -4.50 10.82
N GLY A 81 -20.75 -4.37 10.53
CA GLY A 81 -21.68 -3.50 11.26
C GLY A 81 -21.89 -2.13 10.61
N GLY A 82 -21.81 -2.07 9.28
CA GLY A 82 -22.08 -0.86 8.48
C GLY A 82 -20.85 -0.01 8.15
N GLY A 83 -19.63 -0.51 8.41
CA GLY A 83 -18.39 0.14 8.01
C GLY A 83 -17.19 -0.28 8.86
N PHE A 84 -16.01 0.06 8.38
CA PHE A 84 -14.75 -0.26 9.06
C PHE A 84 -14.22 0.96 9.82
N ASP A 85 -13.66 0.74 11.01
CA ASP A 85 -12.94 1.79 11.74
C ASP A 85 -11.56 2.05 11.12
N LEU A 86 -10.97 1.04 10.47
CA LEU A 86 -9.71 1.14 9.76
C LEU A 86 -9.83 0.53 8.37
N VAL A 87 -9.37 1.23 7.34
CA VAL A 87 -9.23 0.71 5.98
C VAL A 87 -7.80 0.86 5.53
N VAL A 88 -7.16 -0.25 5.15
CA VAL A 88 -5.78 -0.30 4.63
C VAL A 88 -5.82 -0.70 3.15
N ASN A 89 -5.72 0.28 2.26
CA ASN A 89 -5.59 0.09 0.83
C ASN A 89 -4.14 -0.28 0.49
N ASN A 90 -3.85 -1.58 0.48
CA ASN A 90 -2.50 -2.12 0.30
C ASN A 90 -2.32 -2.88 -1.02
N ALA A 91 -3.37 -3.51 -1.55
CA ALA A 91 -3.26 -4.34 -2.75
C ALA A 91 -2.59 -3.60 -3.92
N GLY A 92 -1.72 -4.30 -4.63
CA GLY A 92 -1.01 -3.76 -5.78
C GLY A 92 0.00 -4.73 -6.36
N TYR A 93 0.52 -4.38 -7.53
CA TYR A 93 1.53 -5.16 -8.25
C TYR A 93 2.45 -4.24 -9.04
N GLY A 94 3.63 -4.75 -9.44
CA GLY A 94 4.57 -4.04 -10.29
C GLY A 94 4.53 -4.56 -11.72
N VAL A 95 4.78 -3.67 -12.68
CA VAL A 95 5.18 -4.00 -14.05
C VAL A 95 6.53 -3.33 -14.28
N PHE A 96 7.50 -4.08 -14.78
CA PHE A 96 8.84 -3.60 -15.08
C PHE A 96 9.10 -3.69 -16.59
N GLY A 97 9.51 -2.60 -17.21
CA GLY A 97 9.81 -2.56 -18.63
C GLY A 97 10.03 -1.15 -19.17
N ASP A 98 10.64 -1.05 -20.36
CA ASP A 98 10.77 0.21 -21.09
C ASP A 98 9.39 0.77 -21.41
N PHE A 99 9.20 2.07 -21.20
CA PHE A 99 7.88 2.68 -21.35
C PHE A 99 7.28 2.50 -22.74
N ALA A 100 8.08 2.68 -23.77
CA ALA A 100 7.67 2.50 -25.17
C ALA A 100 7.64 1.03 -25.61
N GLY A 101 8.34 0.14 -24.91
CA GLY A 101 8.42 -1.28 -25.26
C GLY A 101 7.32 -2.15 -24.63
N VAL A 102 6.55 -1.59 -23.70
CA VAL A 102 5.41 -2.26 -23.06
C VAL A 102 4.12 -1.68 -23.64
N GLU A 103 3.18 -2.57 -24.00
CA GLU A 103 1.88 -2.17 -24.53
C GLU A 103 1.18 -1.16 -23.61
N SER A 104 0.61 -0.10 -24.18
CA SER A 104 -0.06 0.96 -23.42
C SER A 104 -1.22 0.44 -22.55
N SER A 105 -1.90 -0.61 -23.02
CA SER A 105 -2.97 -1.29 -22.28
C SER A 105 -2.51 -1.88 -20.94
N VAL A 106 -1.25 -2.31 -20.85
CA VAL A 106 -0.66 -2.83 -19.60
C VAL A 106 -0.47 -1.72 -18.58
N TRP A 107 0.01 -0.55 -19.02
CA TRP A 107 0.10 0.64 -18.17
C TRP A 107 -1.30 1.13 -17.76
N GLY A 108 -2.25 1.15 -18.71
CA GLY A 108 -3.64 1.52 -18.46
C GLY A 108 -4.30 0.61 -17.43
N ALA A 109 -4.13 -0.72 -17.54
CA ALA A 109 -4.63 -1.68 -16.58
C ALA A 109 -4.03 -1.46 -15.19
N GLN A 110 -2.70 -1.28 -15.09
CA GLN A 110 -2.05 -1.04 -13.80
C GLN A 110 -2.57 0.24 -13.12
N LEU A 111 -2.79 1.32 -13.88
CA LEU A 111 -3.36 2.56 -13.35
C LEU A 111 -4.83 2.38 -12.96
N GLY A 112 -5.62 1.69 -13.78
CA GLY A 112 -7.01 1.34 -13.46
C GLY A 112 -7.13 0.60 -12.14
N ASP A 113 -6.34 -0.45 -11.97
CA ASP A 113 -6.35 -1.32 -10.80
C ASP A 113 -5.83 -0.60 -9.54
N MET A 114 -4.62 -0.03 -9.63
CA MET A 114 -3.88 0.45 -8.45
C MET A 114 -4.20 1.89 -8.06
N LEU A 115 -4.83 2.66 -8.93
CA LEU A 115 -5.27 4.02 -8.63
C LEU A 115 -6.78 4.14 -8.78
N GLY A 116 -7.36 3.85 -9.95
CA GLY A 116 -8.78 4.02 -10.20
C GLY A 116 -9.66 3.26 -9.21
N THR A 117 -9.47 1.95 -9.11
CA THR A 117 -10.24 1.10 -8.16
C THR A 117 -9.98 1.50 -6.71
N VAL A 118 -8.74 1.85 -6.36
CA VAL A 118 -8.41 2.28 -5.00
C VAL A 118 -9.05 3.63 -4.65
N VAL A 119 -9.21 4.55 -5.61
CA VAL A 119 -9.98 5.80 -5.42
C VAL A 119 -11.44 5.48 -5.06
N ASP A 120 -12.09 4.54 -5.75
CA ASP A 120 -13.48 4.17 -5.46
C ASP A 120 -13.64 3.50 -4.09
N LEU A 121 -12.74 2.58 -3.74
CA LEU A 121 -12.72 1.96 -2.40
C LEU A 121 -12.49 3.02 -1.31
N SER A 122 -11.60 3.96 -1.56
CA SER A 122 -11.32 5.08 -0.65
C SER A 122 -12.53 6.00 -0.49
N HIS A 123 -13.23 6.30 -1.60
CA HIS A 123 -14.45 7.09 -1.57
C HIS A 123 -15.54 6.41 -0.73
N ALA A 124 -15.79 5.11 -0.95
CA ALA A 124 -16.76 4.35 -0.17
C ALA A 124 -16.40 4.31 1.33
N ALA A 125 -15.13 4.06 1.65
CA ALA A 125 -14.63 4.06 3.02
C ALA A 125 -14.76 5.43 3.68
N PHE A 126 -14.28 6.48 3.02
CA PHE A 126 -14.26 7.84 3.55
C PHE A 126 -15.68 8.39 3.76
N ARG A 127 -16.60 8.11 2.82
CA ARG A 127 -18.02 8.44 2.96
C ARG A 127 -18.65 7.78 4.19
N SER A 128 -18.41 6.48 4.40
CA SER A 128 -18.86 5.75 5.59
C SER A 128 -18.27 6.33 6.88
N MET A 129 -16.97 6.62 6.90
CA MET A 129 -16.27 7.24 8.04
C MET A 129 -16.84 8.63 8.35
N ARG A 130 -17.13 9.45 7.32
CA ARG A 130 -17.74 10.78 7.47
C ARG A 130 -19.14 10.68 8.12
N GLY A 131 -19.96 9.72 7.70
CA GLY A 131 -21.27 9.49 8.30
C GLY A 131 -21.22 9.07 9.77
N ARG A 132 -20.14 8.41 10.20
CA ARG A 132 -19.93 7.96 11.59
C ARG A 132 -19.11 8.94 12.45
N GLY A 133 -18.54 9.99 11.85
CA GLY A 133 -17.67 10.96 12.52
C GLY A 133 -16.36 10.38 13.06
N ARG A 134 -15.93 9.23 12.56
CA ARG A 134 -14.69 8.55 12.98
C ARG A 134 -14.19 7.57 11.94
N GLY A 135 -12.88 7.31 11.93
CA GLY A 135 -12.25 6.30 11.11
C GLY A 135 -10.78 6.59 10.82
N CYS A 136 -10.08 5.60 10.28
CA CYS A 136 -8.73 5.74 9.82
C CYS A 136 -8.58 5.14 8.42
N LEU A 137 -8.15 5.94 7.45
CA LEU A 137 -7.87 5.52 6.08
C LEU A 137 -6.37 5.50 5.86
N VAL A 138 -5.83 4.34 5.53
CA VAL A 138 -4.41 4.15 5.21
C VAL A 138 -4.27 3.81 3.74
N HIS A 139 -3.54 4.64 3.00
CA HIS A 139 -3.08 4.30 1.67
C HIS A 139 -1.65 3.79 1.75
N VAL A 140 -1.42 2.55 1.34
CA VAL A 140 -0.07 2.02 1.17
C VAL A 140 0.44 2.47 -0.20
N SER A 141 0.98 3.69 -0.24
CA SER A 141 1.62 4.23 -1.42
C SER A 141 3.01 3.60 -1.64
N SER A 142 4.05 4.33 -1.69
CA SER A 142 5.44 3.87 -1.75
C SER A 142 6.39 5.05 -1.59
N ILE A 143 7.64 4.80 -1.20
CA ILE A 143 8.72 5.76 -1.38
C ILE A 143 8.92 6.13 -2.85
N ALA A 144 8.46 5.30 -3.79
CA ALA A 144 8.44 5.57 -5.23
C ALA A 144 7.57 6.79 -5.61
N ALA A 145 6.67 7.24 -4.73
CA ALA A 145 5.95 8.49 -4.91
C ALA A 145 6.87 9.73 -4.79
N GLU A 146 8.02 9.59 -4.13
CA GLU A 146 9.04 10.65 -3.98
C GLU A 146 10.28 10.37 -4.84
N PHE A 147 10.66 9.10 -4.99
CA PHE A 147 11.85 8.63 -5.69
C PHE A 147 11.44 7.60 -6.75
N PRO A 148 11.06 8.03 -7.96
CA PRO A 148 10.57 7.12 -8.99
C PRO A 148 11.57 6.02 -9.33
N ILE A 149 11.07 4.78 -9.37
CA ILE A 149 11.86 3.61 -9.75
C ILE A 149 11.96 3.57 -11.28
N PRO A 150 13.17 3.58 -11.87
CA PRO A 150 13.33 3.44 -13.31
C PRO A 150 12.62 2.20 -13.86
N PHE A 151 12.07 2.28 -15.05
CA PHE A 151 11.35 1.18 -15.73
C PHE A 151 10.08 0.67 -15.02
N MET A 152 9.54 1.42 -14.05
CA MET A 152 8.29 1.12 -13.37
C MET A 152 7.28 2.27 -13.50
N SER A 153 7.12 2.82 -14.69
CA SER A 153 6.38 4.06 -14.94
C SER A 153 4.93 4.01 -14.42
N GLY A 154 4.17 2.97 -14.74
CA GLY A 154 2.78 2.83 -14.27
C GLY A 154 2.69 2.72 -12.75
N TYR A 155 3.62 1.99 -12.12
CA TYR A 155 3.69 1.88 -10.67
C TYR A 155 3.97 3.24 -10.01
N ASN A 156 4.97 3.97 -10.52
CA ASN A 156 5.33 5.30 -9.97
C ASN A 156 4.15 6.27 -10.06
N VAL A 157 3.45 6.31 -11.20
CA VAL A 157 2.28 7.17 -11.40
C VAL A 157 1.16 6.79 -10.43
N ALA A 158 0.85 5.48 -10.32
CA ALA A 158 -0.19 5.02 -9.40
C ALA A 158 0.11 5.38 -7.94
N LYS A 159 1.36 5.20 -7.50
CA LYS A 159 1.77 5.49 -6.12
C LYS A 159 1.87 7.00 -5.82
N ALA A 160 2.30 7.80 -6.79
CA ALA A 160 2.27 9.26 -6.69
C ALA A 160 0.82 9.79 -6.65
N GLY A 161 -0.06 9.26 -7.52
CA GLY A 161 -1.49 9.62 -7.51
C GLY A 161 -2.17 9.26 -6.19
N LEU A 162 -1.88 8.08 -5.63
CA LEU A 162 -2.42 7.66 -4.35
C LEU A 162 -1.91 8.53 -3.18
N SER A 163 -0.65 8.97 -3.26
CA SER A 163 -0.08 9.91 -2.31
C SER A 163 -0.76 11.28 -2.39
N ALA A 164 -0.99 11.80 -3.60
CA ALA A 164 -1.71 13.06 -3.82
C ALA A 164 -3.16 12.98 -3.31
N LEU A 165 -3.86 11.85 -3.54
CA LEU A 165 -5.18 11.61 -2.95
C LEU A 165 -5.14 11.67 -1.42
N SER A 166 -4.13 11.03 -0.81
CA SER A 166 -3.97 11.04 0.65
C SER A 166 -3.83 12.46 1.20
N GLU A 167 -2.99 13.28 0.58
CA GLU A 167 -2.79 14.69 0.97
C GLU A 167 -4.09 15.49 0.85
N SER A 168 -4.86 15.33 -0.24
CA SER A 168 -6.16 15.99 -0.40
C SER A 168 -7.13 15.60 0.72
N LEU A 169 -7.24 14.29 1.00
CA LEU A 169 -8.13 13.79 2.04
C LEU A 169 -7.69 14.19 3.46
N MET A 170 -6.39 14.40 3.70
CA MET A 170 -5.90 14.96 4.97
C MET A 170 -6.43 16.38 5.23
N PHE A 171 -6.57 17.21 4.18
CA PHE A 171 -7.20 18.53 4.32
C PHE A 171 -8.71 18.41 4.56
N GLU A 172 -9.39 17.56 3.80
CA GLU A 172 -10.83 17.36 3.92
C GLU A 172 -11.27 16.73 5.25
N SER A 173 -10.39 15.93 5.87
CA SER A 173 -10.67 15.26 7.15
C SER A 173 -10.46 16.12 8.40
N ARG A 174 -9.97 17.34 8.27
CA ARG A 174 -9.72 18.21 9.42
C ARG A 174 -11.00 18.44 10.23
N GLY A 175 -10.92 18.20 11.53
CA GLY A 175 -12.04 18.36 12.47
C GLY A 175 -13.15 17.31 12.35
N SER A 176 -13.02 16.30 11.48
CA SER A 176 -14.07 15.30 11.23
C SER A 176 -13.94 14.01 12.08
N GLY A 177 -12.90 13.88 12.90
CA GLY A 177 -12.62 12.65 13.63
C GLY A 177 -12.02 11.53 12.75
N ILE A 178 -11.68 11.83 11.48
CA ILE A 178 -11.08 10.87 10.54
C ILE A 178 -9.58 11.13 10.45
N THR A 179 -8.80 10.06 10.54
CA THR A 179 -7.35 10.08 10.30
C THR A 179 -7.04 9.53 8.91
N VAL A 180 -6.15 10.19 8.15
CA VAL A 180 -5.66 9.72 6.86
C VAL A 180 -4.16 9.55 6.92
N ILE A 181 -3.66 8.37 6.58
CA ILE A 181 -2.22 8.04 6.61
C ILE A 181 -1.77 7.67 5.19
N ASP A 182 -0.81 8.42 4.66
CA ASP A 182 -0.04 8.03 3.50
C ASP A 182 1.17 7.21 3.97
N PHE A 183 1.03 5.89 3.95
CA PHE A 183 2.10 4.98 4.36
C PHE A 183 2.98 4.67 3.15
N ARG A 184 4.25 5.12 3.20
CA ARG A 184 5.24 5.00 2.12
C ARG A 184 6.29 3.96 2.47
N PRO A 185 6.06 2.65 2.18
CA PRO A 185 7.10 1.64 2.34
C PRO A 185 8.20 1.84 1.30
N GLY A 186 9.45 1.60 1.71
CA GLY A 186 10.57 1.32 0.83
C GLY A 186 10.61 -0.15 0.43
N ASP A 187 11.83 -0.68 0.28
CA ASP A 187 12.04 -2.07 -0.10
C ASP A 187 11.87 -3.02 1.10
N TYR A 188 11.14 -4.12 0.85
CA TYR A 188 10.88 -5.19 1.80
C TYR A 188 10.97 -6.55 1.12
N GLN A 189 11.44 -7.58 1.83
CA GLN A 189 11.46 -8.97 1.34
C GLN A 189 10.03 -9.50 1.21
N THR A 190 9.47 -9.39 0.02
CA THR A 190 8.12 -9.86 -0.33
C THR A 190 8.12 -10.53 -1.70
N ASP A 191 7.05 -11.27 -2.01
CA ASP A 191 6.86 -11.85 -3.35
C ASP A 191 6.54 -10.80 -4.43
N PHE A 192 6.40 -9.53 -4.07
CA PHE A 192 6.05 -8.45 -5.01
C PHE A 192 7.01 -8.43 -6.21
N ASN A 193 8.30 -8.56 -5.95
CA ASN A 193 9.33 -8.47 -6.98
C ASN A 193 9.49 -9.74 -7.80
N ARG A 194 9.33 -10.91 -7.16
CA ARG A 194 9.35 -12.20 -7.86
C ARG A 194 8.18 -12.35 -8.82
N ALA A 195 7.02 -11.79 -8.45
CA ALA A 195 5.80 -11.83 -9.25
C ALA A 195 5.74 -10.73 -10.32
N MET A 196 6.72 -9.82 -10.39
CA MET A 196 6.72 -8.70 -11.31
C MET A 196 7.22 -9.14 -12.70
N PRO A 197 6.36 -9.12 -13.74
CA PRO A 197 6.78 -9.44 -15.08
C PRO A 197 7.88 -8.48 -15.56
N ASN A 198 8.97 -9.04 -16.10
CA ASN A 198 9.96 -8.26 -16.83
C ASN A 198 9.58 -8.25 -18.32
N ARG A 199 9.18 -7.09 -18.82
CA ARG A 199 8.68 -6.91 -20.19
C ARG A 199 9.64 -6.11 -21.07
N SER A 200 10.90 -5.91 -20.63
CA SER A 200 11.85 -5.14 -21.41
C SER A 200 13.21 -5.80 -21.49
N PRO A 201 13.74 -5.96 -22.73
CA PRO A 201 15.05 -6.54 -22.96
C PRO A 201 16.19 -5.50 -23.01
N SER A 202 15.96 -4.19 -22.87
CA SER A 202 17.02 -3.19 -23.02
C SER A 202 18.13 -3.36 -21.97
N GLU A 203 19.37 -3.05 -22.33
CA GLU A 203 20.51 -3.18 -21.43
C GLU A 203 20.40 -2.31 -20.18
N PRO A 204 19.95 -1.04 -20.27
CA PRO A 204 19.69 -0.23 -19.08
C PRO A 204 18.62 -0.85 -18.16
N ALA A 205 17.55 -1.41 -18.73
CA ALA A 205 16.49 -2.07 -17.96
C ALA A 205 17.02 -3.32 -17.25
N ARG A 206 17.88 -4.14 -17.91
CA ARG A 206 18.49 -5.30 -17.27
C ARG A 206 19.38 -4.89 -16.08
N ARG A 207 20.20 -3.85 -16.22
CA ARG A 207 21.03 -3.33 -15.11
C ARG A 207 20.17 -2.83 -13.96
N ALA A 208 19.16 -2.03 -14.25
CA ALA A 208 18.26 -1.51 -13.22
C ALA A 208 17.50 -2.65 -12.51
N ARG A 209 17.10 -3.69 -13.24
CA ARG A 209 16.46 -4.87 -12.66
C ARG A 209 17.38 -5.64 -11.72
N ALA A 210 18.63 -5.87 -12.13
CA ALA A 210 19.63 -6.54 -11.31
C ALA A 210 19.93 -5.74 -10.03
N ALA A 211 20.06 -4.42 -10.13
CA ALA A 211 20.24 -3.55 -8.96
C ALA A 211 19.05 -3.62 -8.00
N LEU A 212 17.83 -3.60 -8.53
CA LEU A 212 16.60 -3.75 -7.75
C LEU A 212 16.56 -5.09 -7.01
N GLU A 213 16.89 -6.20 -7.67
CA GLU A 213 16.94 -7.53 -7.07
C GLU A 213 17.99 -7.64 -5.96
N ALA A 214 19.17 -7.04 -6.15
CA ALA A 214 20.22 -7.00 -5.14
C ALA A 214 19.77 -6.24 -3.87
N VAL A 215 19.06 -5.13 -4.04
CA VAL A 215 18.48 -4.36 -2.92
C VAL A 215 17.45 -5.20 -2.15
N PHE A 216 16.59 -5.92 -2.85
CA PHE A 216 15.60 -6.76 -2.20
C PHE A 216 16.17 -7.91 -1.38
N ALA A 217 17.27 -8.49 -1.83
CA ALA A 217 17.93 -9.57 -1.10
C ALA A 217 18.36 -9.17 0.32
N THR A 218 18.65 -7.88 0.53
CA THR A 218 19.13 -7.34 1.80
C THR A 218 18.07 -6.50 2.54
N SER A 219 16.88 -6.38 1.97
CA SER A 219 15.79 -5.57 2.53
C SER A 219 15.19 -6.19 3.81
N PRO A 220 14.60 -5.40 4.70
CA PRO A 220 14.00 -5.93 5.92
C PRO A 220 12.76 -6.78 5.64
N ALA A 221 12.41 -7.64 6.61
CA ALA A 221 11.19 -8.43 6.58
C ALA A 221 9.92 -7.55 6.71
N PRO A 222 8.77 -7.98 6.13
CA PRO A 222 7.50 -7.25 6.16
C PRO A 222 6.99 -6.85 7.55
N GLU A 223 7.35 -7.62 8.58
CA GLU A 223 6.98 -7.38 9.97
C GLU A 223 7.51 -6.03 10.49
N ARG A 224 8.60 -5.52 9.92
CA ARG A 224 9.08 -4.18 10.24
C ARG A 224 8.09 -3.12 9.76
N ALA A 225 7.57 -3.24 8.54
CA ALA A 225 6.54 -2.34 8.05
C ALA A 225 5.28 -2.41 8.92
N ALA A 226 4.90 -3.61 9.36
CA ALA A 226 3.76 -3.78 10.26
C ALA A 226 3.97 -3.07 11.63
N ARG A 227 5.17 -3.13 12.20
CA ARG A 227 5.51 -2.38 13.42
C ARG A 227 5.48 -0.85 13.20
N ASP A 228 5.92 -0.39 12.04
CA ASP A 228 5.90 1.04 11.70
C ASP A 228 4.46 1.53 11.50
N LEU A 229 3.62 0.76 10.79
CA LEU A 229 2.20 1.04 10.66
C LEU A 229 1.48 1.04 12.03
N ARG A 230 1.76 0.05 12.89
CA ARG A 230 1.22 -0.01 14.24
C ARG A 230 1.51 1.28 15.02
N ARG A 231 2.74 1.78 14.96
CA ARG A 231 3.13 3.04 15.62
C ARG A 231 2.36 4.24 15.08
N ALA A 232 2.18 4.29 13.75
CA ALA A 232 1.42 5.35 13.12
C ALA A 232 -0.07 5.33 13.51
N LEU A 233 -0.67 4.14 13.56
CA LEU A 233 -2.07 3.96 13.99
C LEU A 233 -2.27 4.35 15.47
N LEU A 234 -1.33 3.99 16.35
CA LEU A 234 -1.38 4.39 17.77
C LEU A 234 -1.20 5.90 17.96
N ALA A 235 -0.42 6.56 17.12
CA ALA A 235 -0.28 8.01 17.14
C ALA A 235 -1.56 8.74 16.72
N ASN A 236 -2.44 8.07 15.98
CA ASN A 236 -3.75 8.55 15.53
C ASN A 236 -3.71 9.96 14.95
N ARG A 237 -2.77 10.19 14.04
CA ARG A 237 -2.55 11.50 13.38
C ARG A 237 -2.46 11.32 11.87
N SER A 238 -3.14 12.19 11.14
CA SER A 238 -2.98 12.26 9.69
C SER A 238 -1.58 12.71 9.31
N GLY A 239 -1.03 12.12 8.25
CA GLY A 239 0.29 12.47 7.75
C GLY A 239 0.97 11.37 6.95
N VAL A 240 2.17 11.71 6.48
CA VAL A 240 3.05 10.82 5.73
C VAL A 240 3.92 10.00 6.68
N VAL A 241 3.88 8.68 6.53
CA VAL A 241 4.69 7.75 7.31
C VAL A 241 5.60 6.96 6.37
N ARG A 242 6.89 7.22 6.42
CA ARG A 242 7.90 6.47 5.66
C ARG A 242 8.40 5.29 6.48
N SER A 243 8.52 4.13 5.82
CA SER A 243 8.96 2.88 6.43
C SER A 243 9.96 2.17 5.51
N GLY A 244 11.05 1.63 6.06
CA GLY A 244 12.11 1.01 5.28
C GLY A 244 13.46 1.02 5.99
N SER A 245 14.56 0.97 5.25
CA SER A 245 15.89 1.21 5.79
C SER A 245 16.01 2.65 6.32
N LEU A 246 16.97 2.89 7.20
CA LEU A 246 17.23 4.26 7.72
C LEU A 246 17.50 5.25 6.58
N PHE A 247 18.23 4.80 5.55
CA PHE A 247 18.50 5.60 4.37
C PHE A 247 17.20 5.97 3.64
N GLN A 248 16.34 5.01 3.31
CA GLN A 248 15.09 5.25 2.57
C GLN A 248 14.05 6.04 3.37
N ALA A 249 13.92 5.76 4.67
CA ALA A 249 12.87 6.36 5.48
C ALA A 249 13.21 7.78 5.97
N ARG A 250 14.50 8.12 6.12
CA ARG A 250 14.94 9.38 6.72
C ARG A 250 15.99 10.14 5.91
N LEU A 251 17.10 9.50 5.54
CA LEU A 251 18.24 10.21 4.94
C LEU A 251 17.95 10.68 3.52
N ALA A 252 17.43 9.81 2.65
CA ALA A 252 17.13 10.17 1.26
C ALA A 252 16.07 11.29 1.16
N PRO A 253 14.94 11.27 1.90
CA PRO A 253 13.99 12.37 1.92
C PRO A 253 14.57 13.69 2.46
N LEU A 254 15.44 13.63 3.47
CA LEU A 254 16.12 14.83 3.98
C LEU A 254 17.06 15.44 2.94
N LEU A 255 17.90 14.61 2.33
CA LEU A 255 18.85 15.05 1.29
C LEU A 255 18.14 15.62 0.06
N ALA A 256 17.00 15.01 -0.32
CA ALA A 256 16.19 15.49 -1.44
C ALA A 256 15.57 16.88 -1.21
N ARG A 257 15.33 17.26 0.05
CA ARG A 257 14.83 18.59 0.40
C ARG A 257 15.91 19.67 0.36
N LEU A 258 17.17 19.31 0.55
CA LEU A 258 18.29 20.23 0.66
C LEU A 258 19.02 20.43 -0.67
N GLY A 259 18.85 19.52 -1.64
CA GLY A 259 19.56 19.54 -2.90
C GLY A 259 18.66 19.81 -4.12
N PRO A 260 19.24 20.28 -5.23
CA PRO A 260 18.51 20.46 -6.47
C PRO A 260 18.00 19.10 -7.02
N ALA A 261 16.88 19.12 -7.73
CA ALA A 261 16.27 17.91 -8.30
C ALA A 261 17.22 17.10 -9.21
N SER A 262 18.21 17.73 -9.82
CA SER A 262 19.24 17.07 -10.62
C SER A 262 20.14 16.13 -9.78
N TRP A 263 20.40 16.46 -8.52
CA TRP A 263 21.16 15.60 -7.60
C TRP A 263 20.35 14.37 -7.22
N VAL A 264 19.07 14.56 -6.96
CA VAL A 264 18.16 13.45 -6.67
C VAL A 264 18.10 12.49 -7.86
N ARG A 265 17.92 13.01 -9.09
CA ARG A 265 17.91 12.18 -10.30
C ARG A 265 19.23 11.41 -10.50
N ARG A 266 20.40 12.06 -10.31
CA ARG A 266 21.69 11.39 -10.38
C ARG A 266 21.86 10.33 -9.29
N GLY A 267 21.38 10.59 -8.08
CA GLY A 267 21.37 9.63 -6.99
C GLY A 267 20.54 8.39 -7.31
N ILE A 268 19.34 8.58 -7.86
CA ILE A 268 18.47 7.48 -8.31
C ILE A 268 19.13 6.68 -9.43
N ALA A 269 19.66 7.35 -10.45
CA ALA A 269 20.35 6.68 -11.55
C ALA A 269 21.50 5.80 -11.03
N ARG A 270 22.37 6.36 -10.18
CA ARG A 270 23.47 5.61 -9.56
C ARG A 270 23.00 4.43 -8.70
N TYR A 271 21.91 4.61 -7.95
CA TYR A 271 21.32 3.57 -7.10
C TYR A 271 20.84 2.36 -7.92
N TYR A 272 20.34 2.60 -9.14
CA TYR A 272 19.85 1.56 -10.05
C TYR A 272 20.85 1.18 -11.15
N GLY A 273 22.11 1.59 -11.08
CA GLY A 273 23.16 1.21 -12.05
C GLY A 273 22.98 1.85 -13.44
N LEU A 274 22.44 3.06 -13.52
CA LEU A 274 22.16 3.83 -14.74
C LEU A 274 23.13 5.00 -14.93
#